data_80dc236ad0171d66d9b39e8ee2b55256
#
_entry.id   80dc236ad0171d66d9b39e8ee2b55256
#
_cell.length_a   1.000
_cell.length_b   1.000
_cell.length_c   1.000
_cell.angle_alpha   90.00
_cell.angle_beta   90.00
_cell.angle_gamma   90.00
#
_symmetry.space_group_name_H-M   'P 1'
#
loop_
_entity.id
_entity.type
_entity.pdbx_description
1 polymer ?
#
loop_
_entity_poly.entity_id
_entity_poly.type
_entity_poly.pdbx_seq_one_letter_code
_entity_poly.pdbx_strand_id
1 'polypeptide(L)'
;YGQMYSTIANNSFSYLLTLDEIRKALPDETRPSWVKITTITMVSSFIQTIDIKRLRGLFEEIGSYKMRRSGTKTEGFEWKLKPTTFYNQVTLTYHDSYRTKSVKVFPNGSIQVAGCCDLFDCKRIITQLVHIFKTFLGLKIEVPLDSFRVVMINSNFSLNYNINLHLVSNWFEEYDDI
;
A
#
# COMPACT_ATOMS: atom_id res chain seq x y z
N TYR A 1 10.44 7.83 -15.53
CA TYR A 1 9.03 8.15 -15.24
C TYR A 1 8.74 9.66 -15.44
N GLY A 2 9.57 10.58 -14.95
CA GLY A 2 9.37 12.03 -15.09
C GLY A 2 9.35 12.51 -16.55
N GLN A 3 10.22 11.99 -17.42
CA GLN A 3 10.24 12.34 -18.84
C GLN A 3 9.03 11.79 -19.60
N MET A 4 8.52 10.60 -19.21
CA MET A 4 7.34 9.99 -19.82
C MET A 4 6.07 10.78 -19.48
N TYR A 5 5.92 11.25 -18.26
CA TYR A 5 4.83 12.15 -17.84
C TYR A 5 4.87 13.48 -18.58
N SER A 6 6.05 14.09 -18.72
CA SER A 6 6.26 15.31 -19.47
C SER A 6 5.86 15.17 -20.95
N THR A 7 6.21 14.04 -21.58
CA THR A 7 5.88 13.76 -22.98
C THR A 7 4.38 13.53 -23.19
N ILE A 8 3.72 12.80 -22.29
CA ILE A 8 2.28 12.58 -22.34
C ILE A 8 1.53 13.91 -22.11
N ALA A 9 1.92 14.71 -21.12
CA ALA A 9 1.33 16.00 -20.85
C ALA A 9 1.46 16.95 -22.05
N ASN A 10 2.63 17.00 -22.68
CA ASN A 10 2.86 17.89 -23.83
C ASN A 10 2.10 17.48 -25.09
N ASN A 11 1.88 16.18 -25.32
CA ASN A 11 1.27 15.69 -26.54
C ASN A 11 -0.25 15.45 -26.46
N SER A 12 -0.77 14.99 -25.29
CA SER A 12 -2.17 14.58 -25.14
C SER A 12 -2.96 15.44 -24.15
N PHE A 13 -2.30 16.06 -23.19
CA PHE A 13 -2.93 16.80 -22.10
C PHE A 13 -2.40 18.23 -21.94
N SER A 14 -1.95 18.83 -23.04
CA SER A 14 -1.40 20.22 -23.04
C SER A 14 -2.41 21.29 -22.60
N TYR A 15 -3.71 21.00 -22.67
CA TYR A 15 -4.80 21.85 -22.19
C TYR A 15 -5.04 21.76 -20.67
N LEU A 16 -4.48 20.75 -20.00
CA LEU A 16 -4.62 20.61 -18.55
C LEU A 16 -3.61 21.49 -17.83
N LEU A 17 -4.11 22.22 -16.85
CA LEU A 17 -3.27 23.00 -15.95
C LEU A 17 -2.50 22.09 -15.00
N THR A 18 -1.27 22.45 -14.69
CA THR A 18 -0.52 21.82 -13.60
C THR A 18 -1.14 22.21 -12.25
N LEU A 19 -0.87 21.42 -11.21
CA LEU A 19 -1.34 21.75 -9.85
C LEU A 19 -0.84 23.13 -9.39
N ASP A 20 0.39 23.51 -9.74
CA ASP A 20 0.95 24.80 -9.38
C ASP A 20 0.22 25.97 -10.09
N GLU A 21 -0.12 25.81 -11.36
CA GLU A 21 -0.91 26.79 -12.13
C GLU A 21 -2.32 26.95 -11.56
N ILE A 22 -2.99 25.83 -11.21
CA ILE A 22 -4.31 25.84 -10.55
C ILE A 22 -4.22 26.58 -9.22
N ARG A 23 -3.21 26.28 -8.41
CA ARG A 23 -3.02 26.91 -7.10
C ARG A 23 -2.78 28.41 -7.21
N LYS A 24 -2.03 28.86 -8.21
CA LYS A 24 -1.78 30.30 -8.45
C LYS A 24 -3.02 31.04 -8.96
N ALA A 25 -3.88 30.36 -9.71
CA ALA A 25 -5.09 30.95 -10.28
C ALA A 25 -6.22 31.14 -9.25
N LEU A 26 -6.20 30.39 -8.15
CA LEU A 26 -7.24 30.41 -7.12
C LEU A 26 -6.94 31.40 -5.99
N PRO A 27 -7.96 32.07 -5.42
CA PRO A 27 -7.83 32.85 -4.19
C PRO A 27 -7.30 32.02 -3.01
N ASP A 28 -6.66 32.66 -2.06
CA ASP A 28 -6.06 31.98 -0.90
C ASP A 28 -7.10 31.17 -0.10
N GLU A 29 -8.34 31.66 0.00
CA GLU A 29 -9.43 31.01 0.75
C GLU A 29 -9.88 29.67 0.11
N THR A 30 -9.74 29.54 -1.22
CA THR A 30 -10.17 28.36 -1.98
C THR A 30 -9.01 27.56 -2.56
N ARG A 31 -7.78 27.97 -2.22
CA ARG A 31 -6.58 27.30 -2.72
C ARG A 31 -6.47 25.88 -2.20
N PRO A 32 -6.34 24.85 -3.07
CA PRO A 32 -6.16 23.48 -2.64
C PRO A 32 -4.90 23.28 -1.79
N SER A 33 -4.94 22.32 -0.88
CA SER A 33 -3.74 21.88 -0.19
C SER A 33 -2.74 21.23 -1.16
N TRP A 34 -1.48 21.10 -0.74
CA TRP A 34 -0.54 20.26 -1.45
C TRP A 34 -0.99 18.79 -1.43
N VAL A 35 -0.62 18.05 -2.48
CA VAL A 35 -0.84 16.60 -2.54
C VAL A 35 0.03 15.92 -1.48
N LYS A 36 -0.60 15.05 -0.69
CA LYS A 36 0.07 14.26 0.35
C LYS A 36 0.01 12.79 -0.01
N ILE A 37 1.14 12.11 0.03
CA ILE A 37 1.18 10.65 -0.07
C ILE A 37 0.63 10.08 1.24
N THR A 38 -0.40 9.25 1.15
CA THR A 38 -1.05 8.64 2.30
C THR A 38 -0.56 7.23 2.56
N THR A 39 -0.51 6.40 1.53
CA THR A 39 -0.03 5.02 1.63
C THR A 39 0.68 4.58 0.36
N ILE A 40 1.64 3.69 0.53
CA ILE A 40 2.39 3.04 -0.55
C ILE A 40 2.14 1.54 -0.45
N THR A 41 1.87 0.91 -1.59
CA THR A 41 1.83 -0.54 -1.73
C THR A 41 3.07 -1.00 -2.47
N MET A 42 3.79 -1.92 -1.88
CA MET A 42 4.99 -2.51 -2.45
C MET A 42 4.83 -4.00 -2.64
N VAL A 43 5.51 -4.52 -3.65
CA VAL A 43 5.66 -5.96 -3.86
C VAL A 43 7.13 -6.35 -3.78
N SER A 44 7.35 -7.56 -3.34
CA SER A 44 8.63 -8.26 -3.37
C SER A 44 8.38 -9.71 -3.72
N SER A 45 9.43 -10.51 -3.84
CA SER A 45 9.29 -11.93 -4.10
C SER A 45 10.32 -12.71 -3.33
N PHE A 46 9.89 -13.82 -2.74
CA PHE A 46 10.82 -14.87 -2.31
C PHE A 46 11.36 -15.57 -3.55
N ILE A 47 12.56 -16.11 -3.48
CA ILE A 47 13.21 -16.81 -4.60
C ILE A 47 12.54 -18.15 -4.89
N GLN A 48 11.65 -18.61 -4.04
CA GLN A 48 11.04 -19.93 -4.09
C GLN A 48 9.51 -19.88 -4.00
N THR A 49 8.88 -20.95 -4.45
CA THR A 49 7.43 -21.17 -4.24
C THR A 49 7.13 -21.49 -2.77
N ILE A 50 5.94 -21.14 -2.33
CA ILE A 50 5.49 -21.33 -0.96
C ILE A 50 4.25 -22.23 -0.96
N ASP A 51 4.28 -23.28 -0.13
CA ASP A 51 3.10 -24.07 0.13
C ASP A 51 2.15 -23.31 1.06
N ILE A 52 1.15 -22.70 0.47
CA ILE A 52 0.18 -21.83 1.18
C ILE A 52 -0.65 -22.62 2.18
N LYS A 53 -1.00 -23.88 1.89
CA LYS A 53 -1.77 -24.71 2.82
C LYS A 53 -0.95 -25.00 4.08
N ARG A 54 0.30 -25.39 3.90
CA ARG A 54 1.23 -25.61 5.01
C ARG A 54 1.48 -24.35 5.80
N LEU A 55 1.72 -23.24 5.13
CA LEU A 55 1.95 -21.95 5.78
C LEU A 55 0.73 -21.53 6.62
N ARG A 56 -0.47 -21.69 6.09
CA ARG A 56 -1.72 -21.41 6.81
C ARG A 56 -1.86 -22.27 8.07
N GLY A 57 -1.61 -23.57 7.96
CA GLY A 57 -1.64 -24.48 9.11
C GLY A 57 -0.65 -24.09 10.21
N LEU A 58 0.57 -23.72 9.84
CA LEU A 58 1.60 -23.24 10.77
C LEU A 58 1.18 -21.95 11.49
N PHE A 59 0.56 -21.01 10.77
CA PHE A 59 0.04 -19.80 11.38
C PHE A 59 -1.15 -20.05 12.32
N GLU A 60 -2.01 -21.00 11.99
CA GLU A 60 -3.10 -21.44 12.88
C GLU A 60 -2.58 -21.98 14.21
N GLU A 61 -1.51 -22.78 14.18
CA GLU A 61 -0.87 -23.31 15.38
C GLU A 61 -0.25 -22.22 16.26
N ILE A 62 0.41 -21.24 15.65
CA ILE A 62 1.14 -20.19 16.39
C ILE A 62 0.19 -19.10 16.92
N GLY A 63 -0.92 -18.86 16.22
CA GLY A 63 -1.90 -17.82 16.55
C GLY A 63 -1.42 -16.41 16.18
N SER A 64 -0.64 -15.76 17.03
CA SER A 64 -0.10 -14.43 16.76
C SER A 64 1.36 -14.31 17.20
N TYR A 65 2.13 -13.49 16.48
CA TYR A 65 3.50 -13.19 16.83
C TYR A 65 3.68 -11.72 17.21
N LYS A 66 4.10 -11.48 18.44
CA LYS A 66 4.35 -10.14 18.98
C LYS A 66 5.85 -9.96 19.15
N MET A 67 6.44 -9.07 18.37
CA MET A 67 7.89 -8.88 18.37
C MET A 67 8.37 -7.96 19.48
N ARG A 68 7.60 -6.92 19.78
CA ARG A 68 8.01 -5.89 20.73
C ARG A 68 6.79 -5.23 21.36
N ARG A 69 6.92 -4.93 22.63
CA ARG A 69 5.97 -4.08 23.33
C ARG A 69 6.63 -2.73 23.62
N SER A 70 6.09 -1.66 23.02
CA SER A 70 6.53 -0.29 23.28
C SER A 70 5.41 0.45 24.00
N GLY A 71 5.62 0.70 25.30
CA GLY A 71 4.57 1.30 26.14
C GLY A 71 3.30 0.43 26.18
N THR A 72 2.17 1.01 25.80
CA THR A 72 0.87 0.33 25.75
C THR A 72 0.59 -0.34 24.38
N LYS A 73 1.44 -0.13 23.38
CA LYS A 73 1.23 -0.65 22.01
C LYS A 73 2.10 -1.87 21.77
N THR A 74 1.50 -2.87 21.13
CA THR A 74 2.19 -4.08 20.70
C THR A 74 2.49 -3.98 19.21
N GLU A 75 3.74 -4.17 18.83
CA GLU A 75 4.16 -4.29 17.45
C GLU A 75 4.33 -5.75 17.07
N GLY A 76 3.95 -6.11 15.86
CA GLY A 76 4.12 -7.46 15.35
C GLY A 76 3.02 -7.90 14.40
N PHE A 77 3.11 -9.16 14.00
CA PHE A 77 2.15 -9.77 13.10
C PHE A 77 1.00 -10.42 13.86
N GLU A 78 -0.20 -10.15 13.41
CA GLU A 78 -1.41 -10.85 13.80
C GLU A 78 -1.97 -11.57 12.57
N TRP A 79 -2.19 -12.87 12.70
CA TRP A 79 -2.82 -13.64 11.64
C TRP A 79 -4.32 -13.78 11.93
N LYS A 80 -5.07 -12.95 11.26
CA LYS A 80 -6.50 -13.17 11.14
C LYS A 80 -6.73 -14.01 9.89
N LEU A 81 -6.71 -15.31 10.07
CA LEU A 81 -7.16 -16.23 9.04
C LEU A 81 -8.68 -16.08 8.90
N LYS A 82 -9.10 -15.10 8.14
CA LYS A 82 -10.49 -15.07 7.71
C LYS A 82 -10.72 -16.31 6.85
N PRO A 83 -11.86 -17.01 7.03
CA PRO A 83 -12.34 -17.95 6.03
C PRO A 83 -12.57 -17.13 4.75
N THR A 84 -11.56 -17.01 3.94
CA THR A 84 -11.63 -16.24 2.70
C THR A 84 -11.91 -17.19 1.57
N THR A 85 -12.74 -16.74 0.66
CA THR A 85 -12.97 -17.34 -0.65
C THR A 85 -11.69 -17.39 -1.52
N PHE A 86 -10.61 -16.78 -1.07
CA PHE A 86 -9.32 -16.77 -1.77
C PHE A 86 -8.35 -17.80 -1.17
N TYR A 87 -8.40 -19.01 -1.71
CA TYR A 87 -7.53 -20.13 -1.28
C TYR A 87 -6.05 -19.96 -1.67
N ASN A 88 -5.73 -18.96 -2.47
CA ASN A 88 -4.40 -18.77 -3.09
C ASN A 88 -3.54 -17.73 -2.39
N GLN A 89 -3.86 -17.32 -1.17
CA GLN A 89 -3.04 -16.35 -0.44
C GLN A 89 -3.16 -16.54 1.08
N VAL A 90 -2.11 -16.12 1.78
CA VAL A 90 -2.14 -15.89 3.22
C VAL A 90 -2.10 -14.40 3.48
N THR A 91 -3.06 -13.88 4.23
CA THR A 91 -3.10 -12.47 4.62
C THR A 91 -2.75 -12.33 6.09
N LEU A 92 -1.74 -11.53 6.36
CA LEU A 92 -1.27 -11.19 7.69
C LEU A 92 -1.52 -9.71 7.94
N THR A 93 -1.85 -9.36 9.17
CA THR A 93 -1.94 -7.99 9.61
C THR A 93 -0.71 -7.65 10.45
N TYR A 94 0.01 -6.61 10.08
CA TYR A 94 1.13 -6.09 10.85
C TYR A 94 0.71 -4.81 11.57
N HIS A 95 0.92 -4.80 12.89
CA HIS A 95 0.68 -3.65 13.74
C HIS A 95 1.98 -3.00 14.14
N ASP A 96 2.08 -1.71 13.95
CA ASP A 96 3.14 -0.89 14.54
C ASP A 96 2.56 0.35 15.22
N SER A 97 3.43 1.20 15.77
CA SER A 97 3.03 2.41 16.49
C SER A 97 2.28 3.42 15.62
N TYR A 98 2.38 3.31 14.31
CA TYR A 98 1.84 4.29 13.37
C TYR A 98 0.59 3.82 12.66
N ARG A 99 0.62 2.63 12.07
CA ARG A 99 -0.47 2.11 11.24
C ARG A 99 -0.49 0.59 11.20
N THR A 100 -1.68 0.08 10.96
CA THR A 100 -1.88 -1.31 10.56
C THR A 100 -1.56 -1.47 9.07
N LYS A 101 -0.73 -2.45 8.73
CA LYS A 101 -0.37 -2.80 7.36
C LYS A 101 -0.89 -4.19 7.03
N SER A 102 -1.24 -4.40 5.77
CA SER A 102 -1.66 -5.70 5.26
C SER A 102 -0.52 -6.34 4.47
N VAL A 103 -0.19 -7.57 4.81
CA VAL A 103 0.83 -8.37 4.12
C VAL A 103 0.18 -9.60 3.52
N LYS A 104 0.31 -9.77 2.22
CA LYS A 104 -0.20 -10.92 1.48
C LYS A 104 0.95 -11.73 0.93
N VAL A 105 0.89 -13.03 1.12
CA VAL A 105 1.87 -13.99 0.61
C VAL A 105 1.17 -14.93 -0.36
N PHE A 106 1.76 -15.11 -1.54
CA PHE A 106 1.21 -15.91 -2.64
C PHE A 106 2.02 -17.18 -2.88
N PRO A 107 1.43 -18.21 -3.52
CA PRO A 107 2.10 -19.49 -3.78
C PRO A 107 3.38 -19.37 -4.62
N ASN A 108 3.42 -18.42 -5.54
CA ASN A 108 4.59 -18.16 -6.39
C ASN A 108 5.73 -17.44 -5.65
N GLY A 109 5.61 -17.22 -4.35
CA GLY A 109 6.58 -16.50 -3.55
C GLY A 109 6.41 -14.98 -3.55
N SER A 110 5.46 -14.43 -4.30
CA SER A 110 5.20 -12.98 -4.28
C SER A 110 4.67 -12.54 -2.92
N ILE A 111 5.10 -11.35 -2.49
CA ILE A 111 4.66 -10.69 -1.27
C ILE A 111 4.15 -9.31 -1.65
N GLN A 112 2.99 -8.95 -1.10
CA GLN A 112 2.44 -7.61 -1.24
C GLN A 112 2.28 -6.98 0.13
N VAL A 113 2.83 -5.79 0.32
CA VAL A 113 2.69 -5.01 1.55
C VAL A 113 1.94 -3.72 1.23
N ALA A 114 0.78 -3.55 1.83
CA ALA A 114 -0.06 -2.37 1.65
C ALA A 114 -0.17 -1.58 2.95
N GLY A 115 -0.27 -0.25 2.83
CA GLY A 115 -0.40 0.66 3.96
C GLY A 115 0.93 1.21 4.49
N CYS A 116 2.02 1.04 3.77
CA CYS A 116 3.31 1.64 4.11
C CYS A 116 3.29 3.16 3.98
N CYS A 117 4.03 3.84 4.83
CA CYS A 117 4.22 5.29 4.77
C CYS A 117 5.42 5.68 3.90
N ASP A 118 6.43 4.82 3.85
CA ASP A 118 7.65 5.01 3.07
C ASP A 118 8.26 3.66 2.63
N LEU A 119 9.34 3.72 1.87
CA LEU A 119 10.00 2.54 1.32
C LEU A 119 10.71 1.70 2.40
N PHE A 120 11.23 2.33 3.43
CA PHE A 120 11.91 1.64 4.54
C PHE A 120 10.93 0.82 5.37
N ASP A 121 9.73 1.31 5.51
CA ASP A 121 8.64 0.66 6.23
C ASP A 121 8.33 -0.74 5.66
N CYS A 122 8.19 -0.83 4.35
CA CYS A 122 7.98 -2.10 3.67
C CYS A 122 9.17 -3.06 3.86
N LYS A 123 10.38 -2.55 3.68
CA LYS A 123 11.61 -3.35 3.82
C LYS A 123 11.75 -3.92 5.23
N ARG A 124 11.46 -3.11 6.24
CA ARG A 124 11.43 -3.52 7.65
C ARG A 124 10.43 -4.65 7.90
N ILE A 125 9.20 -4.51 7.39
CA ILE A 125 8.15 -5.51 7.57
C ILE A 125 8.53 -6.84 6.93
N ILE A 126 9.04 -6.83 5.71
CA ILE A 126 9.45 -8.05 5.01
C ILE A 126 10.65 -8.71 5.71
N THR A 127 11.60 -7.94 6.21
CA THR A 127 12.73 -8.46 6.99
C THR A 127 12.25 -9.19 8.25
N GLN A 128 11.29 -8.63 8.95
CA GLN A 128 10.69 -9.27 10.13
C GLN A 128 9.89 -10.52 9.75
N LEU A 129 9.16 -10.49 8.64
CA LEU A 129 8.43 -11.66 8.14
C LEU A 129 9.38 -12.81 7.78
N VAL A 130 10.48 -12.52 7.12
CA VAL A 130 11.53 -13.51 6.81
C VAL A 130 12.11 -14.12 8.09
N HIS A 131 12.35 -13.29 9.10
CA HIS A 131 12.82 -13.77 10.40
C HIS A 131 11.82 -14.75 11.03
N ILE A 132 10.53 -14.43 11.00
CA ILE A 132 9.48 -15.31 11.51
C ILE A 132 9.46 -16.64 10.74
N PHE A 133 9.52 -16.59 9.43
CA PHE A 133 9.53 -17.80 8.61
C PHE A 133 10.73 -18.71 8.90
N LYS A 134 11.91 -18.13 9.07
CA LYS A 134 13.13 -18.88 9.39
C LYS A 134 13.09 -19.46 10.81
N THR A 135 12.75 -18.63 11.79
CA THR A 135 12.88 -18.99 13.22
C THR A 135 11.76 -19.89 13.71
N PHE A 136 10.52 -19.59 13.33
CA PHE A 136 9.35 -20.30 13.85
C PHE A 136 8.82 -21.38 12.93
N LEU A 137 8.95 -21.20 11.62
CA LEU A 137 8.42 -22.12 10.63
C LEU A 137 9.48 -23.03 10.01
N GLY A 138 10.75 -22.79 10.33
CA GLY A 138 11.89 -23.55 9.78
C GLY A 138 12.02 -23.46 8.27
N LEU A 139 11.44 -22.42 7.65
CA LEU A 139 11.48 -22.21 6.20
C LEU A 139 12.78 -21.50 5.82
N LYS A 140 13.49 -22.06 4.83
CA LYS A 140 14.65 -21.40 4.23
C LYS A 140 14.17 -20.46 3.15
N ILE A 141 13.96 -19.19 3.51
CA ILE A 141 13.44 -18.17 2.61
C ILE A 141 14.44 -17.03 2.50
N GLU A 142 14.70 -16.61 1.26
CA GLU A 142 15.53 -15.46 0.94
C GLU A 142 14.75 -14.46 0.09
N VAL A 143 14.97 -13.18 0.34
CA VAL A 143 14.41 -12.09 -0.44
C VAL A 143 15.56 -11.35 -1.10
N PRO A 144 15.62 -11.27 -2.43
CA PRO A 144 16.62 -10.47 -3.12
C PRO A 144 16.49 -9.00 -2.72
N LEU A 145 17.61 -8.34 -2.48
CA LEU A 145 17.65 -6.95 -2.02
C LEU A 145 17.06 -5.95 -3.03
N ASP A 146 17.05 -6.32 -4.31
CA ASP A 146 16.56 -5.54 -5.44
C ASP A 146 15.14 -5.90 -5.89
N SER A 147 14.48 -6.84 -5.21
CA SER A 147 13.14 -7.32 -5.61
C SER A 147 11.99 -6.39 -5.20
N PHE A 148 12.27 -5.32 -4.48
CA PHE A 148 11.25 -4.40 -3.99
C PHE A 148 10.79 -3.42 -5.07
N ARG A 149 9.48 -3.39 -5.34
CA ARG A 149 8.85 -2.49 -6.30
C ARG A 149 7.65 -1.79 -5.68
N VAL A 150 7.54 -0.48 -5.92
CA VAL A 150 6.30 0.25 -5.68
C VAL A 150 5.33 -0.06 -6.81
N VAL A 151 4.12 -0.50 -6.46
CA VAL A 151 3.06 -0.82 -7.43
C VAL A 151 1.88 0.13 -7.34
N MET A 152 1.70 0.79 -6.22
CA MET A 152 0.63 1.77 -6.03
C MET A 152 1.04 2.82 -5.00
N ILE A 153 0.70 4.06 -5.29
CA ILE A 153 0.82 5.19 -4.36
C ILE A 153 -0.55 5.83 -4.24
N ASN A 154 -1.07 5.88 -3.02
CA ASN A 154 -2.28 6.63 -2.71
C ASN A 154 -1.90 8.02 -2.22
N SER A 155 -2.58 9.00 -2.74
CA SER A 155 -2.40 10.39 -2.35
C SER A 155 -3.75 11.09 -2.21
N ASN A 156 -3.77 12.17 -1.45
CA ASN A 156 -4.94 13.02 -1.32
C ASN A 156 -4.54 14.49 -1.21
N PHE A 157 -5.51 15.33 -1.43
CA PHE A 157 -5.45 16.77 -1.18
C PHE A 157 -6.83 17.30 -0.80
N SER A 158 -6.88 18.44 -0.16
CA SER A 158 -8.12 19.15 0.22
C SER A 158 -8.34 20.33 -0.71
N LEU A 159 -9.58 20.54 -1.13
CA LEU A 159 -9.97 21.71 -1.91
C LEU A 159 -10.18 22.96 -1.05
N ASN A 160 -10.17 22.82 0.26
CA ASN A 160 -10.34 23.90 1.24
C ASN A 160 -11.70 24.60 1.21
N TYR A 161 -12.72 24.00 0.57
CA TYR A 161 -14.11 24.42 0.64
C TYR A 161 -15.05 23.21 0.42
N ASN A 162 -16.31 23.37 0.81
CA ASN A 162 -17.30 22.33 0.65
C ASN A 162 -17.82 22.28 -0.79
N ILE A 163 -17.86 21.08 -1.35
CA ILE A 163 -18.41 20.84 -2.68
C ILE A 163 -19.80 20.24 -2.54
N ASN A 164 -20.76 20.79 -3.27
CA ASN A 164 -22.09 20.17 -3.43
C ASN A 164 -21.99 19.06 -4.49
N LEU A 165 -21.93 17.82 -4.03
CA LEU A 165 -21.76 16.65 -4.89
C LEU A 165 -22.94 16.47 -5.88
N HIS A 166 -24.15 16.87 -5.51
CA HIS A 166 -25.31 16.79 -6.42
C HIS A 166 -25.17 17.74 -7.61
N LEU A 167 -24.71 18.95 -7.37
CA LEU A 167 -24.45 19.91 -8.45
C LEU A 167 -23.33 19.44 -9.37
N VAL A 168 -22.28 18.87 -8.82
CA VAL A 168 -21.15 18.31 -9.60
C VAL A 168 -21.62 17.10 -10.42
N SER A 169 -22.42 16.21 -9.84
CA SER A 169 -22.98 15.05 -10.54
C SER A 169 -23.87 15.48 -11.70
N ASN A 170 -24.77 16.44 -11.46
CA ASN A 170 -25.64 16.98 -12.51
C ASN A 170 -24.85 17.63 -13.65
N TRP A 171 -23.77 18.34 -13.30
CA TRP A 171 -22.90 18.96 -14.28
C TRP A 171 -22.23 17.90 -15.18
N PHE A 172 -21.72 16.81 -14.61
CA PHE A 172 -21.13 15.71 -15.37
C PHE A 172 -22.15 14.98 -16.25
N GLU A 173 -23.39 14.78 -15.80
CA GLU A 173 -24.46 14.20 -16.59
C GLU A 173 -24.81 15.08 -17.80
N GLU A 174 -24.79 16.40 -17.63
CA GLU A 174 -25.08 17.36 -18.71
C GLU A 174 -23.98 17.41 -19.77
N TYR A 175 -22.72 17.13 -19.39
CA TYR A 175 -21.54 17.24 -20.25
C TYR A 175 -20.85 15.88 -20.50
N ASP A 176 -21.61 14.79 -20.44
CA ASP A 176 -21.08 13.42 -20.58
C ASP A 176 -20.57 13.10 -22.01
N ASP A 177 -20.77 14.01 -22.95
CA ASP A 177 -20.32 13.89 -24.36
C ASP A 177 -18.96 14.56 -24.64
N ILE A 178 -18.18 14.90 -23.61
CA ILE A 178 -16.86 15.53 -23.76
C ILE A 178 -15.72 14.53 -23.58
#